data_4164d8157360500677270d1e50b760b9
#
_entry.id   4164d8157360500677270d1e50b760b9
#
_cell.length_a   1.000
_cell.length_b   1.000
_cell.length_c   1.000
_cell.angle_alpha   90.00
_cell.angle_beta   90.00
_cell.angle_gamma   90.00
#
_symmetry.space_group_name_H-M   'P 1'
#
loop_
_entity.id
_entity.type
_entity.pdbx_description
1 polymer ?
#
loop_
_entity_poly.entity_id
_entity_poly.type
_entity_poly.pdbx_seq_one_letter_code
_entity_poly.pdbx_strand_id
1 'polypeptide(L)'
;MIRKGQPRASGPALTDRLCPRPRILFVGINPSLTSARVGHHFAGPGNPFYRLLHAAGFVSEPLTFADDVRLPEFGLALTNIAERATREASELTAADYARGRKRLARTIAGIEPAVVAFVGSTAYRQFFGPSASAGPGRKPERIGGATVFVVPNPSGRNAAYPGFGDKLVWYRRLRRWAKPGRSSTNAPRSCRPERRTP
;
A
#
# COMPACT_ATOMS: atom_id res chain seq x y z
N MET A 1 -17.12 24.77 -31.05
CA MET A 1 -15.84 24.66 -30.34
C MET A 1 -16.13 24.21 -28.93
N ILE A 2 -15.90 22.92 -28.60
CA ILE A 2 -16.14 22.34 -27.28
C ILE A 2 -14.83 22.55 -26.48
N ARG A 3 -14.88 23.36 -25.43
CA ARG A 3 -13.75 23.56 -24.53
C ARG A 3 -13.42 22.24 -23.84
N LYS A 4 -12.26 21.65 -24.17
CA LYS A 4 -11.68 20.51 -23.45
C LYS A 4 -11.53 20.87 -21.96
N GLY A 5 -12.11 20.02 -21.11
CA GLY A 5 -12.30 20.24 -19.69
C GLY A 5 -11.04 20.63 -18.94
N GLN A 6 -11.18 21.62 -18.09
CA GLN A 6 -10.22 21.94 -17.02
C GLN A 6 -10.01 20.70 -16.14
N PRO A 7 -8.80 20.47 -15.64
CA PRO A 7 -8.56 19.42 -14.67
C PRO A 7 -9.44 19.68 -13.43
N ARG A 8 -10.37 18.75 -13.14
CA ARG A 8 -11.19 18.82 -11.94
C ARG A 8 -10.24 18.89 -10.74
N ALA A 9 -10.45 19.86 -9.86
CA ALA A 9 -9.69 20.04 -8.66
C ALA A 9 -9.50 18.69 -7.95
N SER A 10 -8.25 18.27 -7.80
CA SER A 10 -7.89 17.13 -6.98
C SER A 10 -8.18 17.50 -5.53
N GLY A 11 -8.97 16.68 -4.84
CA GLY A 11 -9.12 16.80 -3.39
C GLY A 11 -7.76 16.76 -2.67
N PRO A 12 -7.72 17.06 -1.37
CA PRO A 12 -6.47 17.07 -0.62
C PRO A 12 -5.73 15.73 -0.80
N ALA A 13 -4.40 15.78 -0.98
CA ALA A 13 -3.57 14.59 -1.10
C ALA A 13 -3.70 13.76 0.18
N LEU A 14 -3.89 12.44 0.03
CA LEU A 14 -3.94 11.54 1.17
C LEU A 14 -2.54 11.40 1.76
N THR A 15 -2.41 11.68 3.05
CA THR A 15 -1.13 11.58 3.77
C THR A 15 -0.69 10.12 3.91
N ASP A 16 0.54 9.80 3.48
CA ASP A 16 1.15 8.49 3.68
C ASP A 16 1.27 8.15 5.18
N ARG A 17 1.18 6.86 5.52
CA ARG A 17 1.43 6.36 6.87
C ARG A 17 2.79 5.69 6.89
N LEU A 18 3.82 6.43 7.28
CA LEU A 18 5.22 5.98 7.18
C LEU A 18 5.86 5.85 8.57
N CYS A 19 6.85 4.97 8.65
CA CYS A 19 7.78 4.86 9.77
C CYS A 19 9.15 4.43 9.26
N PRO A 20 10.23 4.68 9.99
CA PRO A 20 11.56 4.21 9.61
C PRO A 20 11.63 2.68 9.60
N ARG A 21 12.24 2.12 8.58
CA ARG A 21 12.48 0.67 8.42
C ARG A 21 11.25 -0.20 8.70
N PRO A 22 10.10 0.07 8.05
CA PRO A 22 8.92 -0.75 8.28
C PRO A 22 9.18 -2.17 7.79
N ARG A 23 8.58 -3.13 8.47
CA ARG A 23 8.62 -4.53 8.03
C ARG A 23 7.99 -4.68 6.64
N ILE A 24 6.90 -3.96 6.40
CA ILE A 24 6.20 -3.96 5.11
C ILE A 24 5.69 -2.55 4.81
N LEU A 25 5.98 -2.08 3.58
CA LEU A 25 5.31 -0.95 2.96
C LEU A 25 4.24 -1.46 1.99
N PHE A 26 2.98 -1.25 2.29
CA PHE A 26 1.89 -1.51 1.35
C PHE A 26 1.72 -0.34 0.38
N VAL A 27 1.65 -0.64 -0.91
CA VAL A 27 1.58 0.35 -1.99
C VAL A 27 0.30 0.15 -2.79
N GLY A 28 -0.66 1.07 -2.65
CA GLY A 28 -1.86 1.15 -3.49
C GLY A 28 -1.60 1.83 -4.83
N ILE A 29 -2.62 1.89 -5.70
CA ILE A 29 -2.54 2.62 -6.96
C ILE A 29 -2.65 4.12 -6.69
N ASN A 30 -3.78 4.54 -6.14
CA ASN A 30 -4.10 5.92 -5.79
C ASN A 30 -5.23 5.94 -4.75
N PRO A 31 -5.48 7.06 -4.07
CA PRO A 31 -6.63 7.22 -3.21
C PRO A 31 -7.94 7.13 -4.00
N SER A 32 -8.93 6.42 -3.46
CA SER A 32 -10.32 6.61 -3.92
C SER A 32 -10.82 7.99 -3.48
N LEU A 33 -11.88 8.50 -4.13
CA LEU A 33 -12.50 9.77 -3.71
C LEU A 33 -12.96 9.72 -2.25
N THR A 34 -13.44 8.56 -1.78
CA THR A 34 -13.83 8.38 -0.38
C THR A 34 -12.61 8.46 0.53
N SER A 35 -11.51 7.76 0.20
CA SER A 35 -10.27 7.79 0.98
C SER A 35 -9.69 9.19 1.09
N ALA A 36 -9.68 9.95 -0.01
CA ALA A 36 -9.21 11.33 -0.02
C ALA A 36 -10.10 12.26 0.84
N ARG A 37 -11.43 12.06 0.78
CA ARG A 37 -12.38 12.87 1.54
C ARG A 37 -12.27 12.65 3.05
N VAL A 38 -12.08 11.39 3.49
CA VAL A 38 -12.01 11.07 4.94
C VAL A 38 -10.58 11.10 5.49
N GLY A 39 -9.55 11.23 4.63
CA GLY A 39 -8.15 11.31 5.05
C GLY A 39 -7.52 9.97 5.46
N HIS A 40 -8.11 8.83 5.07
CA HIS A 40 -7.68 7.48 5.47
C HIS A 40 -7.52 6.55 4.29
N HIS A 41 -6.48 5.69 4.33
CA HIS A 41 -6.22 4.70 3.29
C HIS A 41 -7.28 3.59 3.28
N PHE A 42 -7.59 3.08 2.07
CA PHE A 42 -8.51 1.96 1.87
C PHE A 42 -9.91 2.13 2.52
N ALA A 43 -10.37 3.38 2.70
CA ALA A 43 -11.63 3.73 3.35
C ALA A 43 -12.89 3.55 2.46
N GLY A 44 -12.77 2.90 1.30
CA GLY A 44 -13.92 2.62 0.43
C GLY A 44 -14.94 1.70 1.13
N PRO A 45 -16.25 1.90 0.89
CA PRO A 45 -17.28 1.07 1.48
C PRO A 45 -17.03 -0.42 1.23
N GLY A 46 -17.10 -1.24 2.30
CA GLY A 46 -16.90 -2.68 2.22
C GLY A 46 -15.47 -3.14 1.86
N ASN A 47 -14.47 -2.24 1.85
CA ASN A 47 -13.09 -2.63 1.57
C ASN A 47 -12.52 -3.51 2.69
N PRO A 48 -12.17 -4.78 2.45
CA PRO A 48 -11.75 -5.69 3.50
C PRO A 48 -10.26 -5.56 3.89
N PHE A 49 -9.54 -4.52 3.46
CA PHE A 49 -8.09 -4.41 3.69
C PHE A 49 -7.69 -4.61 5.16
N TYR A 50 -8.32 -3.87 6.08
CA TYR A 50 -7.99 -3.98 7.52
C TYR A 50 -8.40 -5.32 8.10
N ARG A 51 -9.52 -5.87 7.67
CA ARG A 51 -9.94 -7.24 8.05
C ARG A 51 -8.95 -8.30 7.55
N LEU A 52 -8.38 -8.11 6.34
CA LEU A 52 -7.33 -8.98 5.82
C LEU A 52 -6.05 -8.86 6.63
N LEU A 53 -5.66 -7.65 7.06
CA LEU A 53 -4.49 -7.47 7.94
C LEU A 53 -4.65 -8.23 9.26
N HIS A 54 -5.80 -8.10 9.92
CA HIS A 54 -6.08 -8.81 11.17
C HIS A 54 -6.15 -10.33 10.95
N ALA A 55 -6.95 -10.82 10.01
CA ALA A 55 -7.11 -12.25 9.73
C ALA A 55 -5.83 -12.93 9.24
N ALA A 56 -4.90 -12.18 8.65
CA ALA A 56 -3.58 -12.67 8.29
C ALA A 56 -2.54 -12.57 9.43
N GLY A 57 -2.87 -11.94 10.56
CA GLY A 57 -2.01 -11.78 11.73
C GLY A 57 -0.95 -10.70 11.58
N PHE A 58 -1.17 -9.66 10.76
CA PHE A 58 -0.29 -8.49 10.68
C PHE A 58 -0.46 -7.56 11.88
N VAL A 59 -1.68 -7.45 12.39
CA VAL A 59 -2.07 -6.67 13.56
C VAL A 59 -2.70 -7.60 14.58
N SER A 60 -2.55 -7.30 15.88
CA SER A 60 -3.02 -8.13 16.99
C SER A 60 -4.51 -7.95 17.31
N GLU A 61 -5.12 -6.89 16.80
CA GLU A 61 -6.52 -6.52 17.05
C GLU A 61 -7.22 -6.10 15.75
N PRO A 62 -8.55 -6.19 15.68
CA PRO A 62 -9.31 -5.67 14.56
C PRO A 62 -9.13 -4.15 14.44
N LEU A 63 -8.73 -3.69 13.24
CA LEU A 63 -8.63 -2.28 12.89
C LEU A 63 -9.66 -1.91 11.82
N THR A 64 -9.99 -0.63 11.77
CA THR A 64 -10.78 0.00 10.72
C THR A 64 -9.91 0.96 9.91
N PHE A 65 -10.45 1.60 8.88
CA PHE A 65 -9.70 2.62 8.14
C PHE A 65 -9.34 3.84 9.01
N ALA A 66 -10.14 4.16 10.04
CA ALA A 66 -9.84 5.28 10.94
C ALA A 66 -8.58 5.03 11.79
N ASP A 67 -8.20 3.75 11.94
CA ASP A 67 -7.03 3.33 12.69
C ASP A 67 -5.75 3.25 11.83
N ASP A 68 -5.77 3.71 10.57
CA ASP A 68 -4.60 3.61 9.68
C ASP A 68 -3.36 4.33 10.22
N VAL A 69 -3.55 5.36 11.03
CA VAL A 69 -2.49 6.10 11.73
C VAL A 69 -1.71 5.24 12.72
N ARG A 70 -2.29 4.13 13.17
CA ARG A 70 -1.67 3.19 14.11
C ARG A 70 -0.86 2.08 13.45
N LEU A 71 -0.96 1.92 12.12
CA LEU A 71 -0.22 0.86 11.40
C LEU A 71 1.31 0.91 11.61
N PRO A 72 1.95 2.09 11.76
CA PRO A 72 3.35 2.17 12.16
C PRO A 72 3.71 1.43 13.44
N GLU A 73 2.82 1.37 14.43
CA GLU A 73 3.02 0.61 15.69
C GLU A 73 3.24 -0.88 15.45
N PHE A 74 2.68 -1.42 14.37
CA PHE A 74 2.83 -2.80 13.94
C PHE A 74 3.95 -3.01 12.91
N GLY A 75 4.79 -1.98 12.68
CA GLY A 75 5.85 -2.01 11.67
C GLY A 75 5.30 -2.07 10.23
N LEU A 76 4.13 -1.52 10.00
CA LEU A 76 3.48 -1.44 8.69
C LEU A 76 3.43 0.02 8.23
N ALA A 77 3.67 0.23 6.94
CA ALA A 77 3.55 1.53 6.30
C ALA A 77 2.58 1.47 5.12
N LEU A 78 1.94 2.61 4.82
CA LEU A 78 1.01 2.75 3.70
C LEU A 78 1.37 3.93 2.82
N THR A 79 1.30 3.73 1.51
CA THR A 79 1.38 4.79 0.48
C THR A 79 0.62 4.38 -0.78
N ASN A 80 0.57 5.27 -1.76
CA ASN A 80 0.05 4.99 -3.10
C ASN A 80 1.10 5.37 -4.15
N ILE A 81 1.02 4.80 -5.36
CA ILE A 81 1.86 5.23 -6.48
C ILE A 81 1.48 6.66 -6.87
N ALA A 82 0.20 6.88 -7.25
CA ALA A 82 -0.28 8.20 -7.62
C ALA A 82 -0.97 8.90 -6.44
N GLU A 83 -0.75 10.20 -6.33
CA GLU A 83 -1.33 11.03 -5.26
C GLU A 83 -2.74 11.50 -5.62
N ARG A 84 -3.03 11.64 -6.93
CA ARG A 84 -4.31 12.14 -7.40
C ARG A 84 -5.44 11.16 -7.10
N ALA A 85 -6.42 11.60 -6.31
CA ALA A 85 -7.62 10.82 -6.05
C ALA A 85 -8.49 10.74 -7.29
N THR A 86 -8.98 9.53 -7.61
CA THR A 86 -9.89 9.29 -8.73
C THR A 86 -10.96 8.27 -8.34
N ARG A 87 -12.04 8.21 -9.12
CA ARG A 87 -13.06 7.17 -8.97
C ARG A 87 -12.52 5.82 -9.42
N GLU A 88 -11.75 5.83 -10.52
CA GLU A 88 -11.15 4.64 -11.12
C GLU A 88 -9.70 4.90 -11.50
N ALA A 89 -8.87 3.87 -11.43
CA ALA A 89 -7.45 3.95 -11.79
C ALA A 89 -7.23 4.30 -13.29
N SER A 90 -8.20 4.01 -14.14
CA SER A 90 -8.19 4.36 -15.57
C SER A 90 -8.21 5.87 -15.84
N GLU A 91 -8.63 6.68 -14.87
CA GLU A 91 -8.60 8.14 -14.96
C GLU A 91 -7.19 8.74 -14.72
N LEU A 92 -6.24 7.93 -14.26
CA LEU A 92 -4.86 8.36 -14.07
C LEU A 92 -4.12 8.43 -15.41
N THR A 93 -3.31 9.47 -15.55
CA THR A 93 -2.50 9.69 -16.74
C THR A 93 -1.12 9.06 -16.62
N ALA A 94 -0.43 8.89 -17.74
CA ALA A 94 0.98 8.48 -17.75
C ALA A 94 1.88 9.43 -16.92
N ALA A 95 1.55 10.72 -16.90
CA ALA A 95 2.26 11.73 -16.10
C ALA A 95 2.04 11.52 -14.59
N ASP A 96 0.83 11.14 -14.15
CA ASP A 96 0.55 10.81 -12.74
C ASP A 96 1.41 9.63 -12.29
N TYR A 97 1.49 8.58 -13.11
CA TYR A 97 2.33 7.42 -12.80
C TYR A 97 3.82 7.74 -12.85
N ALA A 98 4.29 8.55 -13.81
CA ALA A 98 5.70 8.93 -13.91
C ALA A 98 6.17 9.72 -12.68
N ARG A 99 5.38 10.71 -12.23
CA ARG A 99 5.65 11.43 -10.98
C ARG A 99 5.61 10.50 -9.77
N GLY A 100 4.60 9.65 -9.73
CA GLY A 100 4.39 8.69 -8.64
C GLY A 100 5.52 7.69 -8.49
N ARG A 101 6.05 7.13 -9.58
CA ARG A 101 7.21 6.23 -9.55
C ARG A 101 8.44 6.90 -8.92
N LYS A 102 8.74 8.14 -9.33
CA LYS A 102 9.87 8.90 -8.79
C LYS A 102 9.68 9.19 -7.29
N ARG A 103 8.47 9.57 -6.88
CA ARG A 103 8.14 9.80 -5.47
C ARG A 103 8.27 8.52 -4.65
N LEU A 104 7.65 7.43 -5.10
CA LEU A 104 7.66 6.14 -4.41
C LEU A 104 9.11 5.60 -4.25
N ALA A 105 9.93 5.71 -5.28
CA ALA A 105 11.34 5.29 -5.19
C ALA A 105 12.10 6.07 -4.10
N ARG A 106 11.90 7.40 -4.02
CA ARG A 106 12.48 8.23 -2.96
C ARG A 106 11.96 7.87 -1.57
N THR A 107 10.64 7.65 -1.45
CA THR A 107 10.02 7.21 -0.19
C THR A 107 10.64 5.89 0.28
N ILE A 108 10.75 4.89 -0.61
CA ILE A 108 11.34 3.58 -0.29
C ILE A 108 12.81 3.74 0.16
N ALA A 109 13.59 4.55 -0.56
CA ALA A 109 14.98 4.82 -0.18
C ALA A 109 15.10 5.51 1.19
N GLY A 110 14.16 6.39 1.51
CA GLY A 110 14.17 7.14 2.79
C GLY A 110 13.74 6.31 4.01
N ILE A 111 12.83 5.35 3.84
CA ILE A 111 12.33 4.55 4.98
C ILE A 111 12.88 3.12 5.02
N GLU A 112 13.54 2.64 3.98
CA GLU A 112 14.21 1.34 3.89
C GLU A 112 13.32 0.15 4.34
N PRO A 113 12.15 -0.10 3.71
CA PRO A 113 11.29 -1.20 4.10
C PRO A 113 11.95 -2.55 3.79
N ALA A 114 11.70 -3.57 4.61
CA ALA A 114 12.16 -4.93 4.30
C ALA A 114 11.42 -5.51 3.08
N VAL A 115 10.12 -5.21 2.98
CA VAL A 115 9.25 -5.67 1.89
C VAL A 115 8.43 -4.51 1.36
N VAL A 116 8.35 -4.37 0.04
CA VAL A 116 7.38 -3.53 -0.66
C VAL A 116 6.27 -4.42 -1.21
N ALA A 117 5.06 -4.29 -0.66
CA ALA A 117 3.90 -5.08 -1.02
C ALA A 117 2.93 -4.26 -1.89
N PHE A 118 2.95 -4.49 -3.19
CA PHE A 118 1.99 -3.86 -4.11
C PHE A 118 0.59 -4.47 -3.93
N VAL A 119 -0.40 -3.62 -3.71
CA VAL A 119 -1.80 -4.00 -3.54
C VAL A 119 -2.48 -4.03 -4.90
N GLY A 120 -2.40 -5.19 -5.56
CA GLY A 120 -2.89 -5.45 -6.91
C GLY A 120 -1.80 -5.44 -7.98
N SER A 121 -1.96 -6.33 -8.98
CA SER A 121 -1.03 -6.46 -10.10
C SER A 121 -0.93 -5.19 -10.94
N THR A 122 -1.98 -4.38 -11.01
CA THR A 122 -1.95 -3.09 -11.71
C THR A 122 -0.94 -2.14 -11.07
N ALA A 123 -0.95 -1.98 -9.73
CA ALA A 123 0.02 -1.15 -9.02
C ALA A 123 1.46 -1.59 -9.32
N TYR A 124 1.71 -2.88 -9.25
CA TYR A 124 3.02 -3.45 -9.55
C TYR A 124 3.47 -3.18 -11.00
N ARG A 125 2.62 -3.44 -12.00
CA ARG A 125 2.93 -3.18 -13.41
C ARG A 125 3.10 -1.69 -13.73
N GLN A 126 2.38 -0.82 -13.05
CA GLN A 126 2.58 0.63 -13.20
C GLN A 126 3.93 1.09 -12.67
N PHE A 127 4.55 0.34 -11.77
CA PHE A 127 5.90 0.64 -11.28
C PHE A 127 7.00 0.01 -12.15
N PHE A 128 6.91 -1.28 -12.46
CA PHE A 128 7.96 -2.05 -13.14
C PHE A 128 7.79 -2.16 -14.67
N GLY A 129 6.62 -1.83 -15.19
CA GLY A 129 6.32 -1.92 -16.62
C GLY A 129 5.38 -3.09 -16.96
N PRO A 130 4.84 -3.10 -18.19
CA PRO A 130 3.82 -4.06 -18.63
C PRO A 130 4.32 -5.51 -18.72
N SER A 131 5.61 -5.72 -18.97
CA SER A 131 6.27 -7.04 -19.03
C SER A 131 6.47 -7.69 -17.66
N ALA A 132 6.26 -6.93 -16.57
CA ALA A 132 6.40 -7.47 -15.22
C ALA A 132 5.44 -8.65 -14.97
N SER A 133 5.93 -9.68 -14.29
CA SER A 133 5.23 -10.97 -14.11
C SER A 133 3.85 -10.80 -13.49
N ALA A 134 2.85 -11.51 -14.04
CA ALA A 134 1.47 -11.41 -13.56
C ALA A 134 1.25 -12.17 -12.24
N GLY A 135 0.11 -11.88 -11.59
CA GLY A 135 -0.37 -12.59 -10.41
C GLY A 135 0.27 -12.17 -9.09
N PRO A 136 -0.31 -12.63 -7.98
CA PRO A 136 0.19 -12.35 -6.64
C PRO A 136 1.38 -13.24 -6.28
N GLY A 137 2.11 -12.87 -5.24
CA GLY A 137 3.27 -13.59 -4.72
C GLY A 137 4.54 -12.75 -4.70
N ARG A 138 5.64 -13.39 -4.28
CA ARG A 138 6.97 -12.80 -4.32
C ARG A 138 7.40 -12.57 -5.78
N LYS A 139 8.09 -11.47 -6.01
CA LYS A 139 8.61 -11.08 -7.32
C LYS A 139 10.14 -11.16 -7.35
N PRO A 140 10.71 -11.41 -8.54
CA PRO A 140 12.17 -11.44 -8.70
C PRO A 140 12.79 -10.05 -8.52
N GLU A 141 12.05 -8.98 -8.86
CA GLU A 141 12.51 -7.61 -8.77
C GLU A 141 12.72 -7.18 -7.32
N ARG A 142 13.59 -6.20 -7.14
CA ARG A 142 13.87 -5.51 -5.88
C ARG A 142 13.79 -4.01 -6.09
N ILE A 143 13.53 -3.27 -5.02
CA ILE A 143 13.60 -1.81 -5.00
C ILE A 143 14.57 -1.43 -3.89
N GLY A 144 15.79 -1.03 -4.26
CA GLY A 144 16.87 -0.90 -3.30
C GLY A 144 17.12 -2.24 -2.58
N GLY A 145 17.19 -2.23 -1.25
CA GLY A 145 17.31 -3.44 -0.44
C GLY A 145 16.01 -4.25 -0.28
N ALA A 146 14.84 -3.65 -0.59
CA ALA A 146 13.54 -4.25 -0.34
C ALA A 146 13.19 -5.38 -1.32
N THR A 147 12.61 -6.45 -0.79
CA THR A 147 11.97 -7.48 -1.63
C THR A 147 10.59 -7.02 -2.08
N VAL A 148 10.19 -7.41 -3.28
CA VAL A 148 8.89 -7.09 -3.86
C VAL A 148 7.93 -8.25 -3.71
N PHE A 149 6.70 -7.94 -3.30
CA PHE A 149 5.59 -8.88 -3.22
C PHE A 149 4.32 -8.25 -3.80
N VAL A 150 3.46 -9.04 -4.39
CA VAL A 150 2.14 -8.59 -4.86
C VAL A 150 1.06 -9.33 -4.08
N VAL A 151 0.12 -8.60 -3.50
CA VAL A 151 -1.10 -9.16 -2.91
C VAL A 151 -2.31 -8.78 -3.79
N PRO A 152 -3.37 -9.60 -3.83
CA PRO A 152 -4.59 -9.22 -4.53
C PRO A 152 -5.15 -7.89 -4.01
N ASN A 153 -5.66 -7.07 -4.93
CA ASN A 153 -6.38 -5.86 -4.54
C ASN A 153 -7.60 -6.26 -3.67
N PRO A 154 -7.78 -5.66 -2.49
CA PRO A 154 -8.89 -5.99 -1.60
C PRO A 154 -10.26 -5.56 -2.12
N SER A 155 -10.31 -4.61 -3.08
CA SER A 155 -11.56 -4.13 -3.66
C SER A 155 -12.47 -5.28 -4.11
N GLY A 156 -13.78 -5.13 -3.87
CA GLY A 156 -14.80 -6.06 -4.36
C GLY A 156 -14.88 -6.17 -5.89
N ARG A 157 -14.30 -5.20 -6.62
CA ARG A 157 -14.20 -5.22 -8.10
C ARG A 157 -13.11 -6.16 -8.64
N ASN A 158 -12.37 -6.85 -7.77
CA ASN A 158 -11.32 -7.77 -8.18
C ASN A 158 -11.91 -9.13 -8.59
N ALA A 159 -12.28 -9.28 -9.85
CA ALA A 159 -12.89 -10.48 -10.37
C ALA A 159 -11.98 -11.73 -10.29
N ALA A 160 -10.66 -11.58 -10.34
CA ALA A 160 -9.72 -12.69 -10.24
C ALA A 160 -9.62 -13.28 -8.82
N TYR A 161 -9.98 -12.50 -7.81
CA TYR A 161 -9.97 -12.90 -6.39
C TYR A 161 -11.24 -12.32 -5.72
N PRO A 162 -12.43 -12.84 -6.02
CA PRO A 162 -13.70 -12.23 -5.58
C PRO A 162 -13.93 -12.38 -4.08
N GLY A 163 -13.59 -13.54 -3.53
CA GLY A 163 -13.84 -13.89 -2.13
C GLY A 163 -12.81 -13.31 -1.16
N PHE A 164 -13.23 -13.18 0.10
CA PHE A 164 -12.32 -12.80 1.19
C PHE A 164 -11.23 -13.86 1.39
N GLY A 165 -11.60 -15.15 1.36
CA GLY A 165 -10.69 -16.29 1.50
C GLY A 165 -9.60 -16.31 0.43
N ASP A 166 -9.98 -16.03 -0.83
CA ASP A 166 -9.04 -16.02 -1.97
C ASP A 166 -7.93 -14.97 -1.77
N LYS A 167 -8.30 -13.82 -1.24
CA LYS A 167 -7.35 -12.74 -0.92
C LYS A 167 -6.52 -13.10 0.31
N LEU A 168 -7.15 -13.65 1.36
CA LEU A 168 -6.52 -13.95 2.64
C LEU A 168 -5.34 -14.92 2.50
N VAL A 169 -5.42 -15.91 1.61
CA VAL A 169 -4.31 -16.84 1.33
C VAL A 169 -3.02 -16.09 0.99
N TRP A 170 -3.10 -15.03 0.18
CA TRP A 170 -1.93 -14.26 -0.27
C TRP A 170 -1.42 -13.32 0.82
N TYR A 171 -2.30 -12.71 1.60
CA TYR A 171 -1.91 -11.90 2.76
C TYR A 171 -1.21 -12.76 3.82
N ARG A 172 -1.68 -14.00 4.08
CA ARG A 172 -1.00 -14.97 4.95
C ARG A 172 0.36 -15.41 4.40
N ARG A 173 0.48 -15.61 3.08
CA ARG A 173 1.77 -15.92 2.42
C ARG A 173 2.75 -14.77 2.61
N LEU A 174 2.33 -13.52 2.36
CA LEU A 174 3.14 -12.35 2.60
C LEU A 174 3.59 -12.28 4.08
N ARG A 175 2.67 -12.50 5.02
CA ARG A 175 2.97 -12.48 6.46
C ARG A 175 4.02 -13.52 6.87
N ARG A 176 3.91 -14.73 6.33
CA ARG A 176 4.90 -15.80 6.58
C ARG A 176 6.26 -15.45 6.01
N TRP A 177 6.27 -14.87 4.81
CA TRP A 177 7.51 -14.52 4.13
C TRP A 177 8.21 -13.31 4.76
N ALA A 178 7.46 -12.32 5.22
CA ALA A 178 7.96 -11.11 5.87
C ALA A 178 8.26 -11.29 7.38
N LYS A 179 8.25 -12.52 7.92
CA LYS A 179 8.75 -12.76 9.28
C LYS A 179 10.26 -12.45 9.31
N PRO A 180 10.77 -11.75 10.36
CA PRO A 180 12.20 -11.60 10.52
C PRO A 180 12.82 -13.01 10.57
N GLY A 181 13.73 -13.27 9.65
CA GLY A 181 14.57 -14.47 9.72
C GLY A 181 15.30 -14.51 11.08
N ARG A 182 15.57 -15.70 11.61
CA ARG A 182 16.32 -15.93 12.86
C ARG A 182 17.81 -15.53 12.74
N SER A 183 18.15 -14.45 12.02
CA SER A 183 19.52 -13.99 11.85
C SER A 183 19.53 -12.48 11.59
N SER A 184 19.39 -11.69 12.62
CA SER A 184 20.21 -10.51 12.91
C SER A 184 19.80 -9.97 14.29
N THR A 185 20.76 -9.92 15.17
CA THR A 185 20.75 -9.31 16.50
C THR A 185 20.60 -7.79 16.43
N ASN A 186 19.53 -7.31 15.78
CA ASN A 186 19.14 -5.91 15.84
C ASN A 186 17.60 -5.86 15.68
N ALA A 187 16.90 -6.05 16.79
CA ALA A 187 15.45 -5.81 16.83
C ALA A 187 15.20 -4.35 16.43
N PRO A 188 14.31 -4.08 15.47
CA PRO A 188 13.92 -2.70 15.16
C PRO A 188 13.30 -2.13 16.44
N ARG A 189 13.83 -1.00 16.91
CA ARG A 189 13.18 -0.19 17.95
C ARG A 189 11.75 0.05 17.47
N SER A 190 10.77 -0.29 18.31
CA SER A 190 9.35 -0.08 18.02
C SER A 190 9.15 1.36 17.54
N CYS A 191 8.36 1.56 16.47
CA CYS A 191 7.90 2.87 16.01
C CYS A 191 6.92 3.49 17.02
N ARG A 192 7.31 3.61 18.29
CA ARG A 192 6.54 4.38 19.26
C ARG A 192 6.81 5.86 19.03
N PRO A 193 5.78 6.69 18.84
CA PRO A 193 5.95 8.13 18.90
C PRO A 193 6.48 8.47 20.30
N GLU A 194 7.54 9.28 20.34
CA GLU A 194 7.98 9.88 21.59
C GLU A 194 6.81 10.65 22.21
N ARG A 195 6.37 10.23 23.39
CA ARG A 195 5.40 10.98 24.17
C ARG A 195 6.07 12.31 24.52
N ARG A 196 5.65 13.40 23.89
CA ARG A 196 5.96 14.73 24.42
C ARG A 196 5.25 14.85 25.77
N THR A 197 6.01 14.80 26.83
CA THR A 197 5.57 15.23 28.17
C THR A 197 5.36 16.73 28.17
N PRO A 198 4.32 17.21 28.89
CA PRO A 198 3.96 18.63 28.96
C PRO A 198 5.05 19.49 29.60
#